data_30736b699294c77f71770bcd7a08a0f0
#
_entry.id   30736b699294c77f71770bcd7a08a0f0
#
_cell.length_a   1.000
_cell.length_b   1.000
_cell.length_c   1.000
_cell.angle_alpha   90.00
_cell.angle_beta   90.00
_cell.angle_gamma   90.00
#
_symmetry.space_group_name_H-M   'P 1'
#
loop_
_entity.id
_entity.type
_entity.pdbx_description
1 polymer ?
#
loop_
_entity_poly.entity_id
_entity_poly.type
_entity_poly.pdbx_seq_one_letter_code
_entity_poly.pdbx_strand_id
1 'polypeptide(L)'
;NTXGNQDEVCATMVDPRSGIKLEMYTNEPGVQCYTANFQDGTRPGKGGIMYQKYCAICLESQKYPDSPNKYNMPGWEDSNAFVTPEKPYHSYCKYVFSVEE
;
A
#
# COMPACT_ATOMS: atom_id res chain seq x y z
N ASN A 1 13.80 -2.74 1.52
CA ASN A 1 13.47 -2.73 0.10
C ASN A 1 13.51 -4.14 -0.48
N THR A 2 12.38 -4.58 -1.00
CA THR A 2 12.27 -5.94 -1.51
C THR A 2 12.35 -6.05 -3.04
N UNK A 3 12.17 -4.92 -3.68
CA UNK A 3 12.26 -4.92 -4.81
C UNK A 3 11.34 -5.46 -5.47
N GLY A 4 10.28 -5.43 -5.08
CA GLY A 4 9.15 -6.04 -5.69
C GLY A 4 9.05 -7.54 -5.52
N ASN A 5 9.83 -8.09 -4.62
CA ASN A 5 9.76 -9.54 -4.34
C ASN A 5 8.49 -9.80 -3.51
N GLN A 6 7.48 -10.39 -4.12
CA GLN A 6 6.19 -10.57 -3.47
C GLN A 6 6.19 -11.66 -2.39
N ASP A 7 7.28 -12.39 -2.24
CA ASP A 7 7.39 -13.40 -1.20
C ASP A 7 8.10 -12.89 0.05
N GLU A 8 8.43 -11.62 0.09
CA GLU A 8 9.17 -11.00 1.19
C GLU A 8 8.32 -9.89 1.79
N VAL A 9 8.24 -9.85 3.13
CA VAL A 9 7.49 -8.80 3.82
C VAL A 9 8.10 -7.44 3.48
N CYS A 10 7.28 -6.53 2.97
CA CYS A 10 7.76 -5.19 2.63
C CYS A 10 7.36 -4.15 3.64
N ALA A 11 6.34 -4.39 4.47
CA ALA A 11 5.90 -3.45 5.49
C ALA A 11 5.23 -4.20 6.62
N THR A 12 5.39 -3.70 7.83
CA THR A 12 4.78 -4.29 9.02
C THR A 12 4.23 -3.17 9.89
N MET A 13 3.02 -3.36 10.40
CA MET A 13 2.41 -2.48 11.38
C MET A 13 1.93 -3.29 12.55
N VAL A 14 2.12 -2.77 13.76
CA VAL A 14 1.62 -3.40 14.98
C VAL A 14 0.98 -2.33 15.85
N ASP A 15 -0.20 -2.62 16.38
CA ASP A 15 -0.80 -1.78 17.41
C ASP A 15 -0.43 -2.39 18.77
N PRO A 16 0.39 -1.72 19.55
CA PRO A 16 0.84 -2.34 20.81
C PRO A 16 -0.27 -2.52 21.83
N ARG A 17 -1.38 -1.79 21.71
CA ARG A 17 -2.49 -1.96 22.66
C ARG A 17 -3.29 -3.21 22.40
N SER A 18 -3.64 -3.46 21.15
CA SER A 18 -4.46 -4.63 20.80
C SER A 18 -3.62 -5.84 20.44
N GLY A 19 -2.38 -5.62 20.02
CA GLY A 19 -1.54 -6.67 19.47
C GLY A 19 -1.82 -6.99 18.02
N ILE A 20 -2.77 -6.32 17.39
CA ILE A 20 -3.07 -6.59 15.98
C ILE A 20 -1.87 -6.20 15.13
N LYS A 21 -1.48 -7.11 14.26
CA LYS A 21 -0.31 -6.96 13.39
C LYS A 21 -0.74 -7.17 11.95
N LEU A 22 -0.25 -6.30 11.09
CA LEU A 22 -0.42 -6.41 9.65
C LEU A 22 0.95 -6.56 9.00
N GLU A 23 1.10 -7.56 8.16
CA GLU A 23 2.27 -7.71 7.30
C GLU A 23 1.83 -7.62 5.86
N MET A 24 2.56 -6.84 5.06
CA MET A 24 2.21 -6.56 3.68
C MET A 24 3.23 -7.16 2.74
N TYR A 25 2.73 -7.75 1.67
CA TYR A 25 3.53 -8.31 0.57
C TYR A 25 3.04 -7.70 -0.73
N THR A 26 3.96 -7.36 -1.63
CA THR A 26 3.56 -6.80 -2.92
C THR A 26 4.67 -6.99 -3.94
N ASN A 27 4.29 -7.05 -5.22
CA ASN A 27 5.27 -7.00 -6.31
C ASN A 27 5.46 -5.61 -6.87
N GLU A 28 4.82 -4.59 -6.28
CA GLU A 28 5.02 -3.21 -6.71
C GLU A 28 6.26 -2.62 -6.03
N PRO A 29 6.91 -1.63 -6.67
CA PRO A 29 8.14 -1.09 -6.10
C PRO A 29 7.96 -0.08 -4.98
N GLY A 30 6.75 0.49 -4.82
CA GLY A 30 6.52 1.52 -3.83
C GLY A 30 5.31 1.27 -2.99
N VAL A 31 5.27 1.91 -1.82
CA VAL A 31 4.12 1.84 -0.91
C VAL A 31 3.82 3.26 -0.42
N GLN A 32 2.57 3.66 -0.56
CA GLN A 32 2.09 4.93 -0.03
C GLN A 32 1.41 4.65 1.31
N CYS A 33 1.71 5.47 2.31
CA CYS A 33 1.09 5.37 3.61
C CYS A 33 0.18 6.56 3.82
N TYR A 34 -1.09 6.30 4.14
CA TYR A 34 -2.10 7.35 4.29
C TYR A 34 -2.86 7.09 5.58
N THR A 35 -2.97 8.11 6.43
CA THR A 35 -3.53 7.96 7.76
C THR A 35 -4.90 8.62 7.91
N ALA A 36 -5.67 8.70 6.82
CA ALA A 36 -7.05 9.22 6.85
C ALA A 36 -7.12 10.66 7.35
N ASN A 37 -6.12 11.46 7.00
CA ASN A 37 -6.07 12.83 7.54
C ASN A 37 -7.01 13.79 6.85
N PHE A 38 -7.73 13.35 5.80
CA PHE A 38 -8.77 14.18 5.17
C PHE A 38 -10.19 13.76 5.56
N GLN A 39 -10.34 12.76 6.42
CA GLN A 39 -11.65 12.43 6.97
C GLN A 39 -12.01 13.49 8.01
N ASP A 40 -13.27 13.94 7.98
CA ASP A 40 -13.66 15.07 8.86
C ASP A 40 -14.89 14.76 9.69
N GLY A 41 -15.37 13.53 9.70
CA GLY A 41 -16.51 13.15 10.51
C GLY A 41 -17.86 13.54 9.94
N THR A 42 -17.92 13.92 8.66
CA THR A 42 -19.18 14.37 8.07
C THR A 42 -19.86 13.33 7.20
N ARG A 43 -19.18 12.22 6.89
CA ARG A 43 -19.72 11.20 5.99
C ARG A 43 -19.87 9.89 6.74
N PRO A 44 -21.08 9.34 6.77
CA PRO A 44 -21.28 8.06 7.47
C PRO A 44 -20.70 6.90 6.67
N GLY A 45 -20.05 5.98 7.38
CA GLY A 45 -19.61 4.74 6.82
C GLY A 45 -20.55 3.61 7.16
N LYS A 46 -20.02 2.40 7.14
CA LYS A 46 -20.80 1.22 7.47
C LYS A 46 -21.38 1.34 8.88
N GLY A 47 -22.62 0.96 9.03
CA GLY A 47 -23.30 1.03 10.31
C GLY A 47 -23.52 2.43 10.84
N GLY A 48 -23.40 3.44 9.98
CA GLY A 48 -23.61 4.83 10.39
C GLY A 48 -22.45 5.44 11.13
N ILE A 49 -21.31 4.75 11.19
CA ILE A 49 -20.13 5.26 11.89
C ILE A 49 -19.54 6.42 11.10
N MET A 50 -19.29 7.54 11.78
CA MET A 50 -18.64 8.69 11.15
C MET A 50 -17.14 8.55 11.23
N TYR A 51 -16.47 8.70 10.08
CA TYR A 51 -15.01 8.54 10.03
C TYR A 51 -14.35 9.86 10.32
N GLN A 52 -13.56 9.88 11.38
CA GLN A 52 -12.83 11.06 11.83
C GLN A 52 -11.41 11.04 11.30
N LYS A 53 -10.74 12.17 11.44
CA LYS A 53 -9.34 12.30 11.08
C LYS A 53 -8.51 11.26 11.84
N TYR A 54 -7.62 10.61 11.13
CA TYR A 54 -6.72 9.61 11.70
C TYR A 54 -7.43 8.37 12.23
N CYS A 55 -8.63 8.06 11.69
CA CYS A 55 -9.35 6.89 12.17
C CYS A 55 -8.86 5.59 11.52
N ALA A 56 -7.98 5.68 10.53
CA ALA A 56 -7.54 4.49 9.79
C ALA A 56 -6.16 4.73 9.23
N ILE A 57 -5.57 3.65 8.72
CA ILE A 57 -4.30 3.74 8.03
C ILE A 57 -4.37 2.83 6.80
N CYS A 58 -3.85 3.33 5.69
CA CYS A 58 -3.81 2.61 4.43
C CYS A 58 -2.36 2.41 4.00
N LEU A 59 -2.03 1.20 3.58
CA LEU A 59 -0.76 0.91 2.93
C LEU A 59 -1.09 0.51 1.50
N GLU A 60 -0.66 1.33 0.55
CA GLU A 60 -1.12 1.24 -0.84
C GLU A 60 0.08 0.98 -1.74
N SER A 61 0.16 -0.23 -2.28
CA SER A 61 1.25 -0.58 -3.17
C SER A 61 1.03 0.04 -4.55
N GLN A 62 2.13 0.48 -5.18
CA GLN A 62 2.00 1.20 -6.43
C GLN A 62 3.34 1.33 -7.13
N LYS A 63 3.30 1.72 -8.41
CA LYS A 63 4.47 2.27 -9.07
C LYS A 63 4.79 3.62 -8.44
N TYR A 64 6.03 4.09 -8.61
CA TYR A 64 6.38 5.40 -8.09
C TYR A 64 5.55 6.48 -8.77
N PRO A 65 5.18 7.53 -8.03
CA PRO A 65 4.50 8.67 -8.67
C PRO A 65 5.33 9.25 -9.79
N ASP A 66 4.63 9.75 -10.82
CA ASP A 66 5.27 10.35 -11.99
C ASP A 66 6.04 9.33 -12.85
N SER A 67 5.72 8.04 -12.68
CA SER A 67 6.43 7.00 -13.43
C SER A 67 6.37 7.19 -14.95
N PRO A 68 5.25 7.62 -15.55
CA PRO A 68 5.25 7.77 -17.01
C PRO A 68 6.28 8.74 -17.53
N ASN A 69 6.74 9.68 -16.71
CA ASN A 69 7.75 10.65 -17.12
C ASN A 69 9.16 10.25 -16.76
N LYS A 70 9.34 9.19 -15.96
CA LYS A 70 10.65 8.88 -15.39
C LYS A 70 11.04 7.39 -15.48
N TYR A 71 10.24 6.57 -16.13
CA TYR A 71 10.40 5.12 -16.04
C TYR A 71 11.74 4.64 -16.61
N ASN A 72 12.37 5.40 -17.49
CA ASN A 72 13.65 5.00 -18.09
C ASN A 72 14.86 5.65 -17.41
N MET A 73 14.65 6.27 -16.24
CA MET A 73 15.77 6.84 -15.49
C MET A 73 16.42 5.78 -14.58
N PRO A 74 17.68 5.95 -14.25
CA PRO A 74 18.31 5.01 -13.30
C PRO A 74 17.57 4.99 -11.97
N GLY A 75 17.38 3.80 -11.43
CA GLY A 75 16.64 3.60 -10.21
C GLY A 75 15.15 3.42 -10.38
N TRP A 76 14.63 3.58 -11.59
CA TRP A 76 13.19 3.48 -11.86
C TRP A 76 12.84 2.24 -12.66
N GLU A 77 13.76 1.27 -12.73
CA GLU A 77 13.59 0.12 -13.59
C GLU A 77 12.33 -0.69 -13.27
N ASP A 78 11.93 -0.73 -12.01
CA ASP A 78 10.76 -1.49 -11.61
C ASP A 78 9.48 -0.68 -11.61
N SER A 79 9.52 0.57 -12.09
CA SER A 79 8.37 1.45 -12.02
C SER A 79 7.85 1.87 -13.38
N ASN A 80 8.03 1.05 -14.39
CA ASN A 80 7.45 1.31 -15.72
C ASN A 80 5.97 0.98 -15.65
N ALA A 81 5.13 2.02 -15.79
CA ALA A 81 3.69 1.86 -15.67
C ALA A 81 2.98 1.69 -17.03
N PHE A 82 3.72 1.62 -18.12
CA PHE A 82 3.11 1.42 -19.43
C PHE A 82 2.77 -0.05 -19.65
N VAL A 83 1.60 -0.30 -20.18
CA VAL A 83 1.07 -1.63 -20.42
C VAL A 83 0.87 -1.79 -21.93
N THR A 84 1.31 -2.91 -22.47
CA THR A 84 1.15 -3.24 -23.88
C THR A 84 0.57 -4.64 -24.01
N PRO A 85 0.11 -5.02 -25.21
CA PRO A 85 -0.36 -6.41 -25.36
C PRO A 85 0.70 -7.45 -25.05
N GLU A 86 1.98 -7.13 -25.26
CA GLU A 86 3.09 -8.04 -24.96
C GLU A 86 3.53 -7.98 -23.52
N LYS A 87 3.11 -6.92 -22.80
CA LYS A 87 3.53 -6.71 -21.42
C LYS A 87 2.31 -6.31 -20.58
N PRO A 88 1.47 -7.26 -20.22
CA PRO A 88 0.26 -6.95 -19.46
C PRO A 88 0.59 -6.55 -18.03
N TYR A 89 -0.33 -5.81 -17.42
CA TYR A 89 -0.20 -5.40 -16.04
C TYR A 89 -0.53 -6.58 -15.12
N HIS A 90 0.31 -6.80 -14.13
CA HIS A 90 0.06 -7.79 -13.09
C HIS A 90 0.49 -7.21 -11.76
N SER A 91 -0.45 -6.98 -10.87
CA SER A 91 -0.18 -6.43 -9.55
C SER A 91 -0.66 -7.40 -8.48
N TYR A 92 0.13 -7.52 -7.44
CA TYR A 92 -0.12 -8.44 -6.34
C TYR A 92 0.02 -7.66 -5.04
N CYS A 93 -0.93 -7.81 -4.16
CA CYS A 93 -0.84 -7.25 -2.82
C CYS A 93 -1.54 -8.19 -1.85
N LYS A 94 -0.84 -8.57 -0.80
CA LYS A 94 -1.38 -9.46 0.21
C LYS A 94 -1.17 -8.82 1.57
N TYR A 95 -2.23 -8.79 2.37
CA TYR A 95 -2.17 -8.39 3.77
C TYR A 95 -2.39 -9.61 4.64
N VAL A 96 -1.48 -9.84 5.59
CA VAL A 96 -1.59 -10.93 6.54
C VAL A 96 -1.80 -10.32 7.92
N PHE A 97 -2.92 -10.66 8.55
CA PHE A 97 -3.26 -10.16 9.88
C PHE A 97 -2.98 -11.25 10.90
N SER A 98 -2.47 -10.83 12.05
CA SER A 98 -2.23 -11.74 13.17
C SER A 98 -2.33 -10.94 14.45
N VAL A 99 -2.17 -11.63 15.58
CA VAL A 99 -2.20 -10.98 16.88
C VAL A 99 -0.93 -11.38 17.63
N GLU A 100 -0.18 -10.36 18.05
CA GLU A 100 0.98 -10.58 18.92
C GLU A 100 0.52 -10.61 20.37
N GLU A 101 1.04 -11.55 21.11
CA GLU A 101 0.71 -11.66 22.56
C GLU A 101 1.83 -11.18 23.42
#